data_f7329776c56a7adc7e8b3dac7450fc46
#
_entry.id   f7329776c56a7adc7e8b3dac7450fc46
#
_cell.length_a   1.000
_cell.length_b   1.000
_cell.length_c   1.000
_cell.angle_alpha   90.00
_cell.angle_beta   90.00
_cell.angle_gamma   90.00
#
_symmetry.space_group_name_H-M   'P 1'
#
loop_
_entity.id
_entity.type
_entity.pdbx_description
1 polymer ?
#
loop_
_entity_poly.entity_id
_entity_poly.type
_entity_poly.pdbx_seq_one_letter_code
_entity_poly.pdbx_strand_id
1 'polypeptide(L)'
;MATGTTKIQNLVNPQVMADAVTAKVKQKIVATPFAKVDDTLVANAGDTITIPTFEYIGDAEDVAEGVECGTTILTATTTTAKVKKVMKAIELTDEAILSGYGNPVGEGTSQLGKSIASKVDADVIECAKGAQLKYTAGATAIIGYASIVNAIDLFDEEVISDKVMFVSPKQITQLRLDKDFISADKYNNEVMMRGEIGMIGSARIVPSRKIKAVGGIY
;
A
#
# COMPACT_ATOMS: atom_id res chain seq x y z
N MET A 1 -0.50 -56.82 14.52
CA MET A 1 0.40 -55.73 14.93
C MET A 1 0.01 -54.46 14.15
N ALA A 2 -0.48 -53.47 14.84
CA ALA A 2 -0.86 -52.20 14.19
C ALA A 2 0.44 -51.45 13.82
N THR A 3 0.75 -51.40 12.55
CA THR A 3 1.91 -50.71 11.99
C THR A 3 1.58 -49.28 11.57
N GLY A 4 0.78 -48.58 12.37
CA GLY A 4 0.39 -47.20 12.09
C GLY A 4 0.63 -46.31 13.28
N THR A 5 1.87 -45.95 13.56
CA THR A 5 2.13 -44.79 14.44
C THR A 5 1.68 -43.51 13.74
N THR A 6 0.78 -42.76 14.37
CA THR A 6 0.37 -41.45 13.89
C THR A 6 1.59 -40.52 13.85
N LYS A 7 2.07 -40.22 12.67
CA LYS A 7 3.18 -39.28 12.47
C LYS A 7 2.64 -37.84 12.62
N ILE A 8 3.47 -36.94 13.14
CA ILE A 8 3.11 -35.52 13.29
C ILE A 8 2.64 -34.89 11.95
N GLN A 9 3.13 -35.39 10.84
CA GLN A 9 2.67 -35.07 9.48
C GLN A 9 1.16 -35.32 9.27
N ASN A 10 0.57 -36.25 10.00
CA ASN A 10 -0.84 -36.59 9.91
C ASN A 10 -1.73 -35.72 10.81
N LEU A 11 -1.13 -34.96 11.74
CA LEU A 11 -1.82 -34.09 12.68
C LEU A 11 -1.91 -32.63 12.18
N VAL A 12 -1.05 -32.23 11.26
CA VAL A 12 -1.04 -30.90 10.68
C VAL A 12 -1.85 -30.91 9.39
N ASN A 13 -3.08 -30.38 9.45
CA ASN A 13 -3.90 -30.23 8.24
C ASN A 13 -3.37 -29.03 7.42
N PRO A 14 -2.90 -29.24 6.17
CA PRO A 14 -2.38 -28.17 5.32
C PRO A 14 -3.39 -27.04 5.07
N GLN A 15 -4.68 -27.35 5.04
CA GLN A 15 -5.76 -26.36 4.86
C GLN A 15 -5.87 -25.42 6.07
N VAL A 16 -5.80 -25.97 7.29
CA VAL A 16 -5.81 -25.16 8.53
C VAL A 16 -4.60 -24.24 8.60
N MET A 17 -3.43 -24.72 8.16
CA MET A 17 -2.23 -23.89 8.09
C MET A 17 -2.35 -22.78 7.04
N ALA A 18 -2.91 -23.09 5.88
CA ALA A 18 -3.13 -22.11 4.83
C ALA A 18 -4.09 -20.99 5.30
N ASP A 19 -5.16 -21.35 5.99
CA ASP A 19 -6.10 -20.39 6.57
C ASP A 19 -5.46 -19.52 7.66
N ALA A 20 -4.64 -20.14 8.53
CA ALA A 20 -3.88 -19.42 9.56
C ALA A 20 -2.86 -18.44 8.96
N VAL A 21 -2.16 -18.81 7.88
CA VAL A 21 -1.27 -17.90 7.14
C VAL A 21 -2.06 -16.77 6.53
N THR A 22 -3.16 -17.06 5.85
CA THR A 22 -4.01 -16.04 5.21
C THR A 22 -4.55 -15.02 6.21
N ALA A 23 -5.00 -15.47 7.38
CA ALA A 23 -5.44 -14.57 8.45
C ALA A 23 -4.30 -13.66 8.94
N LYS A 24 -3.08 -14.19 9.09
CA LYS A 24 -1.91 -13.41 9.51
C LYS A 24 -1.42 -12.44 8.43
N VAL A 25 -1.58 -12.76 7.15
CA VAL A 25 -1.30 -11.84 6.03
C VAL A 25 -2.15 -10.60 6.14
N LYS A 26 -3.48 -10.75 6.29
CA LYS A 26 -4.43 -9.64 6.41
C LYS A 26 -4.09 -8.69 7.56
N GLN A 27 -3.60 -9.22 8.68
CA GLN A 27 -3.22 -8.42 9.85
C GLN A 27 -1.92 -7.61 9.67
N LYS A 28 -1.08 -7.95 8.71
CA LYS A 28 0.25 -7.35 8.50
C LYS A 28 0.34 -6.45 7.28
N ILE A 29 -0.69 -6.44 6.46
CA ILE A 29 -0.82 -5.56 5.30
C ILE A 29 -1.08 -4.13 5.75
N VAL A 30 -0.34 -3.17 5.19
CA VAL A 30 -0.46 -1.74 5.50
C VAL A 30 -0.93 -0.92 4.29
N ALA A 31 -0.42 -1.18 3.10
CA ALA A 31 -0.69 -0.40 1.90
C ALA A 31 -1.91 -0.90 1.11
N THR A 32 -2.11 -2.20 1.04
CA THR A 32 -3.18 -2.83 0.24
C THR A 32 -4.60 -2.38 0.60
N PRO A 33 -4.97 -2.07 1.88
CA PRO A 33 -6.33 -1.59 2.19
C PRO A 33 -6.72 -0.29 1.50
N PHE A 34 -5.73 0.49 1.03
CA PHE A 34 -5.94 1.75 0.31
C PHE A 34 -5.95 1.57 -1.21
N ALA A 35 -5.69 0.36 -1.70
CA ALA A 35 -5.74 0.04 -3.12
C ALA A 35 -7.10 -0.51 -3.51
N LYS A 36 -7.56 -0.21 -4.74
CA LYS A 36 -8.74 -0.83 -5.30
C LYS A 36 -8.46 -2.30 -5.59
N VAL A 37 -9.30 -3.19 -5.08
CA VAL A 37 -9.22 -4.63 -5.34
C VAL A 37 -10.08 -4.94 -6.56
N ASP A 38 -9.53 -5.69 -7.52
CA ASP A 38 -10.22 -6.21 -8.68
C ASP A 38 -10.18 -7.74 -8.66
N ASP A 39 -11.34 -8.36 -8.52
CA ASP A 39 -11.53 -9.81 -8.42
C ASP A 39 -11.97 -10.44 -9.75
N THR A 40 -11.95 -9.70 -10.86
CA THR A 40 -12.48 -10.14 -12.16
C THR A 40 -11.83 -11.42 -12.67
N LEU A 41 -10.55 -11.64 -12.37
CA LEU A 41 -9.82 -12.86 -12.77
C LEU A 41 -9.90 -14.00 -11.76
N VAL A 42 -10.59 -13.82 -10.64
CA VAL A 42 -10.78 -14.90 -9.66
C VAL A 42 -11.65 -15.98 -10.28
N ALA A 43 -11.10 -17.20 -10.37
CA ALA A 43 -11.75 -18.37 -11.01
C ALA A 43 -12.00 -18.25 -12.53
N ASN A 44 -11.50 -17.21 -13.21
CA ASN A 44 -11.55 -17.06 -14.65
C ASN A 44 -10.20 -17.39 -15.31
N ALA A 45 -10.25 -17.82 -16.57
CA ALA A 45 -9.05 -18.07 -17.36
C ALA A 45 -8.45 -16.74 -17.80
N GLY A 46 -7.13 -16.58 -17.62
CA GLY A 46 -6.38 -15.40 -18.01
C GLY A 46 -5.37 -14.97 -16.96
N ASP A 47 -4.35 -14.27 -17.40
CA ASP A 47 -3.29 -13.72 -16.53
C ASP A 47 -3.15 -12.20 -16.66
N THR A 48 -3.97 -11.58 -17.52
CA THR A 48 -3.86 -10.16 -17.86
C THR A 48 -5.23 -9.51 -17.87
N ILE A 49 -5.33 -8.34 -17.22
CA ILE A 49 -6.49 -7.46 -17.24
C ILE A 49 -6.12 -6.20 -18.01
N THR A 50 -6.97 -5.78 -18.92
CA THR A 50 -6.86 -4.49 -19.60
C THR A 50 -7.82 -3.50 -18.93
N ILE A 51 -7.29 -2.44 -18.38
CA ILE A 51 -8.03 -1.39 -17.70
C ILE A 51 -8.12 -0.19 -18.63
N PRO A 52 -9.31 0.17 -19.14
CA PRO A 52 -9.47 1.39 -19.92
C PRO A 52 -9.50 2.62 -19.01
N THR A 53 -8.83 3.68 -19.42
CA THR A 53 -8.90 5.00 -18.82
C THR A 53 -9.42 5.96 -19.86
N PHE A 54 -10.56 6.60 -19.60
CA PHE A 54 -11.17 7.56 -20.51
C PHE A 54 -10.60 8.96 -20.24
N GLU A 55 -10.32 9.67 -21.31
CA GLU A 55 -9.91 11.06 -21.23
C GLU A 55 -11.14 11.96 -21.08
N TYR A 56 -10.95 13.10 -20.43
CA TYR A 56 -12.00 14.10 -20.28
C TYR A 56 -12.30 14.74 -21.64
N ILE A 57 -13.57 14.81 -21.99
CA ILE A 57 -14.03 15.32 -23.31
C ILE A 57 -14.05 16.85 -23.44
N GLY A 58 -13.69 17.58 -22.38
CA GLY A 58 -13.76 19.03 -22.32
C GLY A 58 -15.06 19.54 -21.70
N ASP A 59 -15.11 20.82 -21.41
CA ASP A 59 -16.28 21.49 -20.85
C ASP A 59 -17.36 21.67 -21.90
N ALA A 60 -18.61 21.80 -21.44
CA ALA A 60 -19.74 22.09 -22.30
C ALA A 60 -19.64 23.52 -22.85
N GLU A 61 -19.96 23.72 -24.12
CA GLU A 61 -19.95 25.01 -24.78
C GLU A 61 -21.37 25.59 -24.85
N ASP A 62 -21.47 26.92 -24.76
CA ASP A 62 -22.73 27.63 -24.97
C ASP A 62 -23.05 27.65 -26.46
N VAL A 63 -24.21 27.08 -26.84
CA VAL A 63 -24.67 27.01 -28.23
C VAL A 63 -25.87 27.95 -28.39
N ALA A 64 -25.80 28.83 -29.40
CA ALA A 64 -26.88 29.75 -29.73
C ALA A 64 -28.10 28.98 -30.30
N GLU A 65 -29.29 29.53 -30.15
CA GLU A 65 -30.53 28.95 -30.66
C GLU A 65 -30.46 28.74 -32.19
N GLY A 66 -30.74 27.53 -32.65
CA GLY A 66 -30.71 27.16 -34.05
C GLY A 66 -29.33 26.76 -34.61
N VAL A 67 -28.27 26.70 -33.77
CA VAL A 67 -26.94 26.23 -34.13
C VAL A 67 -26.79 24.76 -33.72
N GLU A 68 -26.23 23.95 -34.61
CA GLU A 68 -25.95 22.54 -34.33
C GLU A 68 -24.76 22.42 -33.37
N CYS A 69 -24.92 21.62 -32.31
CA CYS A 69 -23.86 21.32 -31.37
C CYS A 69 -22.86 20.32 -32.01
N GLY A 70 -21.57 20.63 -31.93
CA GLY A 70 -20.50 19.75 -32.37
C GLY A 70 -20.45 18.43 -31.55
N THR A 71 -20.00 17.35 -32.16
CA THR A 71 -19.78 16.07 -31.48
C THR A 71 -18.32 15.88 -31.13
N THR A 72 -18.04 15.51 -29.88
CA THR A 72 -16.67 15.18 -29.39
C THR A 72 -16.48 13.68 -29.32
N ILE A 73 -15.33 13.19 -29.73
CA ILE A 73 -15.00 11.77 -29.70
C ILE A 73 -14.43 11.42 -28.32
N LEU A 74 -15.03 10.42 -27.68
CA LEU A 74 -14.51 9.87 -26.42
C LEU A 74 -13.29 8.99 -26.74
N THR A 75 -12.12 9.40 -26.28
CA THR A 75 -10.87 8.63 -26.41
C THR A 75 -10.59 7.85 -25.12
N ALA A 76 -10.05 6.64 -25.29
CA ALA A 76 -9.67 5.79 -24.19
C ALA A 76 -8.23 5.28 -24.38
N THR A 77 -7.42 5.42 -23.35
CA THR A 77 -6.13 4.75 -23.23
C THR A 77 -6.29 3.46 -22.42
N THR A 78 -5.49 2.44 -22.74
CA THR A 78 -5.56 1.15 -22.04
C THR A 78 -4.26 0.88 -21.29
N THR A 79 -4.40 0.47 -20.02
CA THR A 79 -3.29 -0.01 -19.22
C THR A 79 -3.50 -1.49 -18.94
N THR A 80 -2.45 -2.31 -19.11
CA THR A 80 -2.52 -3.74 -18.85
C THR A 80 -1.90 -4.06 -17.50
N ALA A 81 -2.62 -4.83 -16.69
CA ALA A 81 -2.14 -5.39 -15.43
C ALA A 81 -2.01 -6.91 -15.56
N LYS A 82 -0.85 -7.46 -15.18
CA LYS A 82 -0.57 -8.88 -15.24
C LYS A 82 -0.53 -9.50 -13.85
N VAL A 83 -1.20 -10.66 -13.69
CA VAL A 83 -1.18 -11.41 -12.45
C VAL A 83 0.21 -11.97 -12.18
N LYS A 84 0.69 -11.79 -10.94
CA LYS A 84 2.00 -12.22 -10.48
C LYS A 84 1.87 -13.26 -9.39
N LYS A 85 2.57 -14.37 -9.53
CA LYS A 85 2.63 -15.41 -8.51
C LYS A 85 3.70 -15.07 -7.46
N VAL A 86 3.31 -15.06 -6.19
CA VAL A 86 4.21 -14.86 -5.05
C VAL A 86 4.17 -16.11 -4.17
N MET A 87 5.34 -16.68 -3.88
CA MET A 87 5.47 -17.90 -3.07
C MET A 87 6.62 -17.76 -2.08
N LYS A 88 6.47 -18.40 -0.93
CA LYS A 88 7.52 -18.61 0.06
C LYS A 88 7.29 -19.97 0.74
N ALA A 89 8.34 -20.75 0.92
CA ALA A 89 8.29 -22.04 1.60
C ALA A 89 9.26 -22.06 2.78
N ILE A 90 8.93 -22.84 3.81
CA ILE A 90 9.78 -23.16 4.96
C ILE A 90 9.78 -24.67 5.10
N GLU A 91 10.94 -25.24 5.33
CA GLU A 91 11.13 -26.65 5.64
C GLU A 91 11.58 -26.77 7.10
N LEU A 92 10.92 -27.63 7.86
CA LEU A 92 11.21 -27.91 9.25
C LEU A 92 11.44 -29.43 9.37
N THR A 93 12.56 -29.83 9.99
CA THR A 93 12.82 -31.25 10.30
C THR A 93 12.06 -31.67 11.55
N ASP A 94 11.71 -32.95 11.64
CA ASP A 94 11.01 -33.48 12.81
C ASP A 94 11.83 -33.29 14.09
N GLU A 95 13.16 -33.41 14.01
CA GLU A 95 14.06 -33.14 15.14
C GLU A 95 14.01 -31.71 15.61
N ALA A 96 13.93 -30.75 14.67
CA ALA A 96 13.80 -29.32 15.03
C ALA A 96 12.46 -29.01 15.69
N ILE A 97 11.39 -29.72 15.33
CA ILE A 97 10.07 -29.58 15.93
C ILE A 97 10.06 -30.18 17.34
N LEU A 98 10.69 -31.35 17.53
CA LEU A 98 10.70 -32.08 18.80
C LEU A 98 11.68 -31.50 19.83
N SER A 99 12.85 -31.01 19.39
CA SER A 99 13.89 -30.46 20.25
C SER A 99 13.86 -28.94 20.38
N GLY A 100 13.11 -28.24 19.49
CA GLY A 100 13.02 -26.78 19.47
C GLY A 100 12.29 -26.24 20.69
N TYR A 101 12.87 -25.21 21.33
CA TYR A 101 12.20 -24.47 22.39
C TYR A 101 11.08 -23.61 21.83
N GLY A 102 9.88 -23.71 22.40
CA GLY A 102 8.70 -22.95 21.98
C GLY A 102 7.85 -23.68 20.94
N ASN A 103 7.30 -22.93 19.97
CA ASN A 103 6.44 -23.47 18.90
C ASN A 103 7.01 -23.11 17.52
N PRO A 104 7.96 -23.89 16.96
CA PRO A 104 8.59 -23.60 15.67
C PRO A 104 7.59 -23.55 14.51
N VAL A 105 6.57 -24.38 14.51
CA VAL A 105 5.52 -24.41 13.47
C VAL A 105 4.68 -23.15 13.49
N GLY A 106 4.27 -22.72 14.68
CA GLY A 106 3.50 -21.48 14.85
C GLY A 106 4.27 -20.22 14.44
N GLU A 107 5.56 -20.16 14.78
CA GLU A 107 6.44 -19.08 14.37
C GLU A 107 6.70 -19.13 12.85
N GLY A 108 6.96 -20.30 12.28
CA GLY A 108 7.10 -20.48 10.84
C GLY A 108 5.88 -19.97 10.07
N THR A 109 4.68 -20.33 10.51
CA THR A 109 3.41 -19.82 9.94
C THR A 109 3.31 -18.29 10.06
N SER A 110 3.72 -17.71 11.19
CA SER A 110 3.75 -16.27 11.39
C SER A 110 4.73 -15.57 10.44
N GLN A 111 5.91 -16.13 10.26
CA GLN A 111 6.93 -15.58 9.36
C GLN A 111 6.53 -15.68 7.90
N LEU A 112 5.87 -16.77 7.48
CA LEU A 112 5.30 -16.89 6.14
C LEU A 112 4.29 -15.79 5.86
N GLY A 113 3.32 -15.56 6.76
CA GLY A 113 2.34 -14.50 6.64
C GLY A 113 2.98 -13.11 6.54
N LYS A 114 3.97 -12.82 7.40
CA LYS A 114 4.72 -11.55 7.36
C LYS A 114 5.49 -11.39 6.04
N SER A 115 6.08 -12.47 5.51
CA SER A 115 6.86 -12.43 4.26
C SER A 115 5.98 -12.11 3.06
N ILE A 116 4.82 -12.76 2.94
CA ILE A 116 3.86 -12.52 1.86
C ILE A 116 3.29 -11.09 1.96
N ALA A 117 2.81 -10.68 3.13
CA ALA A 117 2.31 -9.32 3.35
C ALA A 117 3.36 -8.25 3.00
N SER A 118 4.60 -8.49 3.42
CA SER A 118 5.73 -7.62 3.12
C SER A 118 6.00 -7.49 1.62
N LYS A 119 5.80 -8.55 0.84
CA LYS A 119 5.99 -8.52 -0.61
C LYS A 119 4.85 -7.81 -1.31
N VAL A 120 3.61 -8.08 -0.91
CA VAL A 120 2.41 -7.42 -1.47
C VAL A 120 2.49 -5.91 -1.25
N ASP A 121 2.75 -5.45 -0.02
CA ASP A 121 2.90 -4.01 0.27
C ASP A 121 4.05 -3.37 -0.51
N ALA A 122 5.17 -4.09 -0.70
CA ALA A 122 6.28 -3.58 -1.48
C ALA A 122 5.92 -3.39 -2.96
N ASP A 123 5.15 -4.32 -3.52
CA ASP A 123 4.72 -4.26 -4.91
C ASP A 123 3.69 -3.12 -5.13
N VAL A 124 2.78 -2.90 -4.17
CA VAL A 124 1.83 -1.76 -4.22
C VAL A 124 2.57 -0.42 -4.19
N ILE A 125 3.54 -0.25 -3.29
CA ILE A 125 4.34 0.98 -3.20
C ILE A 125 5.22 1.17 -4.45
N GLU A 126 5.76 0.10 -5.01
CA GLU A 126 6.57 0.18 -6.24
C GLU A 126 5.71 0.61 -7.44
N CYS A 127 4.49 0.09 -7.53
CA CYS A 127 3.51 0.52 -8.53
C CYS A 127 3.17 2.01 -8.36
N ALA A 128 2.93 2.48 -7.14
CA ALA A 128 2.64 3.89 -6.85
C ALA A 128 3.78 4.83 -7.27
N LYS A 129 5.04 4.42 -7.16
CA LYS A 129 6.20 5.21 -7.63
C LYS A 129 6.22 5.43 -9.14
N GLY A 130 5.51 4.60 -9.90
CA GLY A 130 5.32 4.73 -11.34
C GLY A 130 4.34 5.83 -11.75
N ALA A 131 3.67 6.50 -10.81
CA ALA A 131 2.72 7.57 -11.10
C ALA A 131 3.35 8.70 -11.92
N GLN A 132 2.53 9.30 -12.80
CA GLN A 132 2.98 10.39 -13.68
C GLN A 132 3.18 11.69 -12.90
N LEU A 133 2.29 12.00 -11.95
CA LEU A 133 2.38 13.18 -11.12
C LEU A 133 3.46 12.99 -10.06
N LYS A 134 4.52 13.82 -10.12
CA LYS A 134 5.67 13.73 -9.21
C LYS A 134 6.02 15.10 -8.68
N TYR A 135 6.20 15.18 -7.36
CA TYR A 135 6.73 16.34 -6.67
C TYR A 135 8.15 16.08 -6.18
N THR A 136 9.04 17.03 -6.36
CA THR A 136 10.41 16.96 -5.87
C THR A 136 10.66 18.12 -4.91
N ALA A 137 10.92 17.82 -3.65
CA ALA A 137 11.13 18.79 -2.57
C ALA A 137 12.51 19.44 -2.57
N GLY A 138 13.09 19.78 -3.72
CA GLY A 138 14.38 20.45 -3.86
C GLY A 138 15.60 19.60 -3.47
N ALA A 139 16.78 20.20 -3.47
CA ALA A 139 18.07 19.52 -3.31
C ALA A 139 18.32 18.99 -1.88
N THR A 140 17.70 19.54 -0.86
CA THR A 140 17.89 19.14 0.54
C THR A 140 17.02 17.95 0.96
N ALA A 141 16.00 17.63 0.16
CA ALA A 141 15.13 16.46 0.29
C ALA A 141 14.61 16.16 1.71
N ILE A 142 14.55 17.17 2.59
CA ILE A 142 13.93 17.07 3.91
C ILE A 142 12.45 17.30 3.73
N ILE A 143 11.66 16.34 4.18
CA ILE A 143 10.21 16.47 4.18
C ILE A 143 9.79 17.42 5.31
N GLY A 144 9.04 18.47 4.97
CA GLY A 144 8.47 19.43 5.90
C GLY A 144 7.00 19.67 5.60
N TYR A 145 6.32 20.41 6.48
CA TYR A 145 4.91 20.76 6.31
C TYR A 145 4.63 21.43 4.95
N ALA A 146 5.44 22.43 4.59
CA ALA A 146 5.29 23.14 3.31
C ALA A 146 5.44 22.21 2.09
N SER A 147 6.36 21.24 2.15
CA SER A 147 6.53 20.28 1.07
C SER A 147 5.33 19.37 0.87
N ILE A 148 4.64 19.02 1.96
CA ILE A 148 3.43 18.18 1.90
C ILE A 148 2.28 19.01 1.31
N VAL A 149 2.09 20.24 1.75
CA VAL A 149 1.04 21.13 1.22
C VAL A 149 1.24 21.36 -0.27
N ASN A 150 2.45 21.70 -0.70
CA ASN A 150 2.77 21.88 -2.13
C ASN A 150 2.57 20.60 -2.96
N ALA A 151 2.80 19.43 -2.37
CA ALA A 151 2.54 18.15 -3.04
C ALA A 151 1.04 17.85 -3.17
N ILE A 152 0.23 18.30 -2.20
CA ILE A 152 -1.23 18.18 -2.27
C ILE A 152 -1.80 19.13 -3.32
N ASP A 153 -1.28 20.35 -3.41
CA ASP A 153 -1.71 21.35 -4.39
C ASP A 153 -1.51 20.91 -5.85
N LEU A 154 -0.56 19.98 -6.09
CA LEU A 154 -0.37 19.42 -7.43
C LEU A 154 -1.56 18.59 -7.96
N PHE A 155 -2.49 18.20 -7.10
CA PHE A 155 -3.68 17.48 -7.55
C PHE A 155 -4.72 18.40 -8.18
N ASP A 156 -4.62 19.72 -7.95
CA ASP A 156 -5.50 20.76 -8.52
C ASP A 156 -6.98 20.38 -8.44
N GLU A 157 -7.41 19.94 -7.25
CA GLU A 157 -8.77 19.45 -7.01
C GLU A 157 -9.67 20.57 -6.50
N GLU A 158 -10.81 20.81 -7.13
CA GLU A 158 -11.87 21.74 -6.64
C GLU A 158 -12.57 21.17 -5.39
N VAL A 159 -12.72 19.83 -5.32
CA VAL A 159 -13.31 19.15 -4.18
C VAL A 159 -12.23 18.35 -3.47
N ILE A 160 -11.98 18.67 -2.21
CA ILE A 160 -10.95 18.02 -1.41
C ILE A 160 -11.30 16.53 -1.23
N SER A 161 -10.47 15.66 -1.74
CA SER A 161 -10.56 14.21 -1.54
C SER A 161 -9.63 13.72 -0.43
N ASP A 162 -10.01 12.62 0.23
CA ASP A 162 -9.16 11.98 1.23
C ASP A 162 -7.94 11.36 0.56
N LYS A 163 -6.76 11.80 0.96
CA LYS A 163 -5.47 11.31 0.46
C LYS A 163 -4.75 10.48 1.51
N VAL A 164 -3.95 9.54 1.07
CA VAL A 164 -3.10 8.73 1.94
C VAL A 164 -1.65 8.90 1.54
N MET A 165 -0.81 9.30 2.50
CA MET A 165 0.61 9.48 2.32
C MET A 165 1.38 8.39 3.05
N PHE A 166 2.12 7.56 2.31
CA PHE A 166 3.04 6.60 2.91
C PHE A 166 4.39 7.25 3.16
N VAL A 167 4.85 7.20 4.40
CA VAL A 167 6.07 7.91 4.85
C VAL A 167 7.00 6.92 5.57
N SER A 168 8.31 7.07 5.38
CA SER A 168 9.26 6.25 6.14
C SER A 168 9.32 6.70 7.61
N PRO A 169 9.64 5.80 8.56
CA PRO A 169 9.77 6.19 9.97
C PRO A 169 10.78 7.31 10.22
N LYS A 170 11.82 7.42 9.40
CA LYS A 170 12.81 8.53 9.50
C LYS A 170 12.21 9.87 9.08
N GLN A 171 11.41 9.88 8.03
CA GLN A 171 10.70 11.09 7.59
C GLN A 171 9.67 11.56 8.62
N ILE A 172 9.01 10.63 9.32
CA ILE A 172 8.12 10.97 10.45
C ILE A 172 8.91 11.70 11.55
N THR A 173 10.12 11.27 11.84
CA THR A 173 10.98 11.98 12.80
C THR A 173 11.33 13.38 12.31
N GLN A 174 11.61 13.57 11.02
CA GLN A 174 11.87 14.89 10.43
C GLN A 174 10.64 15.81 10.56
N LEU A 175 9.44 15.30 10.25
CA LEU A 175 8.19 16.05 10.41
C LEU A 175 7.94 16.46 11.87
N ARG A 176 8.24 15.57 12.82
CA ARG A 176 8.13 15.88 14.25
C ARG A 176 9.12 16.96 14.73
N LEU A 177 10.22 17.15 14.03
CA LEU A 177 11.21 18.17 14.33
C LEU A 177 10.99 19.46 13.54
N ASP A 178 10.05 19.48 12.62
CA ASP A 178 9.70 20.66 11.83
C ASP A 178 9.03 21.71 12.72
N LYS A 179 9.59 22.92 12.73
CA LYS A 179 9.11 24.03 13.55
C LYS A 179 7.70 24.47 13.16
N ASP A 180 7.36 24.40 11.87
CA ASP A 180 6.03 24.76 11.36
C ASP A 180 4.96 23.75 11.79
N PHE A 181 5.35 22.52 12.04
CA PHE A 181 4.48 21.44 12.54
C PHE A 181 4.34 21.49 14.07
N ILE A 182 5.40 21.84 14.80
CA ILE A 182 5.43 21.83 16.29
C ILE A 182 4.81 23.09 16.89
N SER A 183 4.59 24.15 16.12
CA SER A 183 4.12 25.43 16.64
C SER A 183 2.80 25.26 17.43
N ALA A 184 2.87 25.44 18.74
CA ALA A 184 1.77 25.26 19.68
C ALA A 184 0.56 26.16 19.37
N ASP A 185 0.79 27.28 18.66
CA ASP A 185 -0.26 28.21 18.23
C ASP A 185 -1.14 27.64 17.11
N LYS A 186 -0.66 26.61 16.41
CA LYS A 186 -1.35 26.02 15.24
C LYS A 186 -2.06 24.71 15.54
N TYR A 187 -1.65 23.98 16.59
CA TYR A 187 -2.17 22.65 16.90
C TYR A 187 -2.50 22.47 18.37
N ASN A 188 -3.50 21.65 18.65
CA ASN A 188 -3.89 21.30 20.01
C ASN A 188 -2.76 20.56 20.73
N ASN A 189 -2.57 20.81 22.04
CA ASN A 189 -1.49 20.24 22.87
C ASN A 189 -1.36 18.70 22.80
N GLU A 190 -2.39 17.97 22.39
CA GLU A 190 -2.38 16.51 22.29
C GLU A 190 -1.42 15.97 21.24
N VAL A 191 -1.28 16.65 20.07
CA VAL A 191 -0.35 16.25 19.00
C VAL A 191 1.09 16.38 19.48
N MET A 192 1.39 17.41 20.25
CA MET A 192 2.72 17.67 20.78
C MET A 192 3.11 16.67 21.86
N MET A 193 2.18 16.25 22.73
CA MET A 193 2.43 15.34 23.84
C MET A 193 2.50 13.87 23.41
N ARG A 194 1.62 13.45 22.48
CA ARG A 194 1.57 12.05 22.01
C ARG A 194 2.47 11.78 20.81
N GLY A 195 2.90 12.82 20.09
CA GLY A 195 3.71 12.68 18.88
C GLY A 195 3.01 11.94 17.75
N GLU A 196 1.68 11.90 17.78
CA GLU A 196 0.87 11.29 16.73
C GLU A 196 0.76 12.26 15.57
N ILE A 197 1.19 11.83 14.39
CA ILE A 197 0.96 12.54 13.14
C ILE A 197 -0.24 11.84 12.49
N GLY A 198 -1.43 12.38 12.67
CA GLY A 198 -2.66 11.79 12.12
C GLY A 198 -2.89 12.18 10.67
N MET A 199 -3.08 13.49 10.43
CA MET A 199 -3.43 14.06 9.13
C MET A 199 -2.73 15.40 8.95
N ILE A 200 -2.23 15.67 7.76
CA ILE A 200 -1.69 16.98 7.35
C ILE A 200 -2.44 17.42 6.11
N GLY A 201 -3.12 18.56 6.19
CA GLY A 201 -4.05 18.98 5.14
C GLY A 201 -5.14 17.93 4.95
N SER A 202 -5.34 17.45 3.73
CA SER A 202 -6.26 16.35 3.39
C SER A 202 -5.59 14.98 3.35
N ALA A 203 -4.29 14.85 3.73
CA ALA A 203 -3.52 13.63 3.62
C ALA A 203 -3.34 12.93 4.97
N ARG A 204 -3.83 11.68 5.06
CA ARG A 204 -3.58 10.79 6.18
C ARG A 204 -2.18 10.19 6.10
N ILE A 205 -1.40 10.30 7.16
CA ILE A 205 -0.03 9.80 7.22
C ILE A 205 0.00 8.36 7.72
N VAL A 206 0.56 7.48 6.90
CA VAL A 206 0.72 6.05 7.21
C VAL A 206 2.19 5.68 7.18
N PRO A 207 2.78 5.19 8.30
CA PRO A 207 4.16 4.77 8.33
C PRO A 207 4.38 3.49 7.54
N SER A 208 5.38 3.49 6.64
CA SER A 208 5.77 2.28 5.91
C SER A 208 7.30 2.16 5.81
N ARG A 209 7.82 0.98 6.19
CA ARG A 209 9.24 0.64 6.03
C ARG A 209 9.62 0.28 4.60
N LYS A 210 8.66 0.22 3.69
CA LYS A 210 8.87 -0.11 2.28
C LYS A 210 9.36 1.08 1.46
N ILE A 211 9.18 2.29 1.99
CA ILE A 211 9.75 3.50 1.41
C ILE A 211 11.23 3.52 1.77
N LYS A 212 12.07 3.34 0.76
CA LYS A 212 13.52 3.35 0.89
C LYS A 212 14.09 4.65 0.33
N ALA A 213 15.18 5.11 0.92
CA ALA A 213 15.96 6.21 0.37
C ALA A 213 16.50 5.84 -1.01
N VAL A 214 16.45 6.78 -1.95
CA VAL A 214 17.14 6.70 -3.24
C VAL A 214 18.34 7.62 -3.17
N GLY A 215 19.56 7.08 -3.34
CA GLY A 215 20.79 7.86 -3.22
C GLY A 215 21.08 8.43 -1.82
N GLY A 216 20.54 7.80 -0.77
CA GLY A 216 20.69 8.29 0.62
C GLY A 216 19.65 9.35 1.03
N ILE A 217 18.76 9.74 0.13
CA ILE A 217 17.70 10.73 0.33
C ILE A 217 16.36 9.98 0.43
N TYR A 218 15.54 10.34 1.44
CA TYR A 218 14.19 9.81 1.65
C TYR A 218 13.15 10.70 1.01
#